data_e014102faf640365b4f0246e957221d0
#
_entry.id   e014102faf640365b4f0246e957221d0
#
_cell.length_a   1.000
_cell.length_b   1.000
_cell.length_c   1.000
_cell.angle_alpha   90.00
_cell.angle_beta   90.00
_cell.angle_gamma   90.00
#
_symmetry.space_group_name_H-M   'P 1'
#
loop_
_entity.id
_entity.type
_entity.pdbx_description
1 polymer ?
#
loop_
_entity_poly.entity_id
_entity_poly.type
_entity_poly.pdbx_seq_one_letter_code
_entity_poly.pdbx_strand_id
1 'polypeptide(L)'
;MKITIRNIDEPIEFSEEYVSTLEVRNKYLFREIINCLVRSQFEKHEYEIVNFDDGAALSDRLIIVSDVMSFDVGSRKIISEMYKQLMDMIDNDVLKNMVKMETILERIGAFAEDSLNFDINYRTDFDLNDFLKLLKIEPSIASEYDIKQRVYGIIELINSLFDNKIICFMNLKQLITKEEFSEIVKTCLSKKQLVWFIESNKSFVNTSESIIVVDDDLYAYKQNR
;
A
#
# COMPACT_ATOMS: atom_id res chain seq x y z
N MET A 1 -8.57 12.93 -9.86
CA MET A 1 -7.57 11.93 -10.31
C MET A 1 -8.31 10.87 -11.08
N LYS A 2 -7.80 10.48 -12.27
CA LYS A 2 -8.49 9.53 -13.15
C LYS A 2 -7.51 8.49 -13.69
N ILE A 3 -8.00 7.28 -13.88
CA ILE A 3 -7.32 6.20 -14.59
C ILE A 3 -8.08 5.90 -15.87
N THR A 4 -7.35 5.78 -16.96
CA THR A 4 -7.84 5.27 -18.25
C THR A 4 -7.35 3.84 -18.44
N ILE A 5 -8.21 3.01 -19.02
CA ILE A 5 -7.87 1.63 -19.35
C ILE A 5 -8.12 1.45 -20.84
N ARG A 6 -7.14 0.89 -21.55
CA ARG A 6 -7.27 0.62 -22.99
C ARG A 6 -8.52 -0.21 -23.27
N ASN A 7 -9.27 0.17 -24.28
CA ASN A 7 -10.56 -0.43 -24.66
C ASN A 7 -11.71 -0.22 -23.66
N ILE A 8 -11.55 0.71 -22.71
CA ILE A 8 -12.64 1.17 -21.85
C ILE A 8 -12.79 2.67 -22.04
N ASP A 9 -13.91 3.10 -22.62
CA ASP A 9 -14.14 4.52 -22.95
C ASP A 9 -14.40 5.36 -21.68
N GLU A 10 -14.92 4.75 -20.63
CA GLU A 10 -15.24 5.41 -19.38
C GLU A 10 -14.01 5.46 -18.43
N PRO A 11 -13.48 6.64 -18.09
CA PRO A 11 -12.40 6.77 -17.14
C PRO A 11 -12.86 6.45 -15.71
N ILE A 12 -11.99 5.82 -14.94
CA ILE A 12 -12.21 5.57 -13.51
C ILE A 12 -11.79 6.82 -12.74
N GLU A 13 -12.74 7.47 -12.10
CA GLU A 13 -12.52 8.66 -11.30
C GLU A 13 -12.40 8.31 -9.82
N PHE A 14 -11.47 8.96 -9.12
CA PHE A 14 -11.28 8.81 -7.67
C PHE A 14 -11.69 10.07 -6.94
N SER A 15 -12.45 9.90 -5.86
CA SER A 15 -12.99 10.97 -5.03
C SER A 15 -12.97 10.58 -3.56
N GLU A 16 -12.96 11.57 -2.67
CA GLU A 16 -13.15 11.37 -1.24
C GLU A 16 -14.63 11.14 -0.86
N GLU A 17 -15.55 11.33 -1.80
CA GLU A 17 -17.01 11.24 -1.57
C GLU A 17 -17.57 9.83 -1.90
N TYR A 18 -16.84 9.02 -2.65
CA TYR A 18 -17.24 7.67 -3.02
C TYR A 18 -16.03 6.78 -3.28
N VAL A 19 -16.22 5.49 -3.16
CA VAL A 19 -15.23 4.49 -3.60
C VAL A 19 -15.46 4.11 -5.05
N SER A 20 -14.40 3.76 -5.78
CA SER A 20 -14.49 3.39 -7.20
C SER A 20 -14.39 1.89 -7.36
N THR A 21 -15.27 1.33 -8.18
CA THR A 21 -15.26 -0.10 -8.53
C THR A 21 -15.23 -0.28 -10.03
N LEU A 22 -14.37 -1.18 -10.48
CA LEU A 22 -14.34 -1.71 -11.82
C LEU A 22 -14.73 -3.20 -11.79
N GLU A 23 -15.87 -3.53 -12.37
CA GLU A 23 -16.32 -4.91 -12.57
C GLU A 23 -15.98 -5.34 -13.99
N VAL A 24 -15.08 -6.31 -14.16
CA VAL A 24 -14.65 -6.80 -15.48
C VAL A 24 -15.06 -8.25 -15.64
N ARG A 25 -16.10 -8.51 -16.42
CA ARG A 25 -16.63 -9.88 -16.68
C ARG A 25 -15.79 -10.61 -17.73
N ASN A 26 -15.25 -9.89 -18.71
CA ASN A 26 -14.34 -10.48 -19.68
C ASN A 26 -13.03 -10.92 -19.01
N LYS A 27 -12.82 -12.25 -18.97
CA LYS A 27 -11.68 -12.87 -18.27
C LYS A 27 -10.32 -12.51 -18.88
N TYR A 28 -10.27 -12.24 -20.18
CA TYR A 28 -9.00 -11.88 -20.84
C TYR A 28 -8.59 -10.47 -20.46
N LEU A 29 -9.51 -9.50 -20.57
CA LEU A 29 -9.26 -8.14 -20.16
C LEU A 29 -8.95 -8.04 -18.64
N PHE A 30 -9.70 -8.76 -17.80
CA PHE A 30 -9.42 -8.83 -16.37
C PHE A 30 -7.99 -9.27 -16.11
N ARG A 31 -7.54 -10.37 -16.74
CA ARG A 31 -6.16 -10.87 -16.61
C ARG A 31 -5.13 -9.85 -17.07
N GLU A 32 -5.37 -9.16 -18.17
CA GLU A 32 -4.46 -8.12 -18.68
C GLU A 32 -4.33 -6.95 -17.70
N ILE A 33 -5.45 -6.47 -17.15
CA ILE A 33 -5.46 -5.40 -16.14
C ILE A 33 -4.67 -5.84 -14.90
N ILE A 34 -4.96 -7.02 -14.35
CA ILE A 34 -4.29 -7.52 -13.15
C ILE A 34 -2.78 -7.67 -13.40
N ASN A 35 -2.38 -8.25 -14.53
CA ASN A 35 -0.96 -8.41 -14.88
C ASN A 35 -0.26 -7.03 -15.00
N CYS A 36 -0.90 -6.04 -15.63
CA CYS A 36 -0.38 -4.69 -15.73
C CYS A 36 -0.17 -4.09 -14.33
N LEU A 37 -1.18 -4.14 -13.47
CA LEU A 37 -1.14 -3.59 -12.13
C LEU A 37 -0.08 -4.26 -11.25
N VAL A 38 -0.02 -5.59 -11.23
CA VAL A 38 0.97 -6.32 -10.43
C VAL A 38 2.39 -6.03 -10.91
N ARG A 39 2.64 -6.04 -12.22
CA ARG A 39 3.97 -5.73 -12.77
C ARG A 39 4.40 -4.30 -12.47
N SER A 40 3.46 -3.34 -12.46
CA SER A 40 3.76 -1.94 -12.14
C SER A 40 4.40 -1.72 -10.77
N GLN A 41 4.27 -2.67 -9.85
CA GLN A 41 4.91 -2.57 -8.54
C GLN A 41 6.41 -2.90 -8.57
N PHE A 42 6.88 -3.59 -9.62
CA PHE A 42 8.26 -4.05 -9.74
C PHE A 42 9.04 -3.32 -10.83
N GLU A 43 8.35 -2.81 -11.85
CA GLU A 43 8.95 -2.24 -13.05
C GLU A 43 8.38 -0.84 -13.30
N LYS A 44 9.26 0.14 -13.53
CA LYS A 44 8.86 1.50 -13.97
C LYS A 44 8.82 1.55 -15.50
N HIS A 45 7.82 0.94 -16.10
CA HIS A 45 7.58 1.04 -17.54
C HIS A 45 6.26 1.76 -17.84
N GLU A 46 6.14 2.35 -19.02
CA GLU A 46 4.87 2.79 -19.55
C GLU A 46 4.01 1.54 -19.83
N TYR A 47 2.88 1.46 -19.13
CA TYR A 47 1.95 0.35 -19.32
C TYR A 47 0.92 0.76 -20.37
N GLU A 48 0.82 -0.02 -21.44
CA GLU A 48 -0.11 0.28 -22.54
C GLU A 48 -1.59 0.15 -22.15
N ILE A 49 -1.91 -0.51 -21.04
CA ILE A 49 -3.28 -0.92 -20.70
C ILE A 49 -3.91 -0.01 -19.66
N VAL A 50 -3.21 0.31 -18.57
CA VAL A 50 -3.71 1.10 -17.45
C VAL A 50 -2.81 2.30 -17.23
N ASN A 51 -3.37 3.51 -17.28
CA ASN A 51 -2.58 4.73 -17.13
C ASN A 51 -3.34 5.78 -16.33
N PHE A 52 -2.63 6.61 -15.58
CA PHE A 52 -3.18 7.85 -15.07
C PHE A 52 -3.28 8.89 -16.18
N ASP A 53 -4.32 9.71 -16.16
CA ASP A 53 -4.58 10.78 -17.12
C ASP A 53 -3.47 11.85 -17.19
N ASP A 54 -2.73 12.03 -16.12
CA ASP A 54 -1.60 12.97 -16.00
C ASP A 54 -0.23 12.32 -16.22
N GLY A 55 -0.17 11.06 -16.64
CA GLY A 55 1.07 10.34 -16.93
C GLY A 55 1.86 9.89 -15.69
N ALA A 56 1.31 9.99 -14.48
CA ALA A 56 1.99 9.51 -13.28
C ALA A 56 2.15 7.98 -13.31
N ALA A 57 3.29 7.49 -12.82
CA ALA A 57 3.51 6.05 -12.73
C ALA A 57 2.52 5.39 -11.77
N LEU A 58 2.00 4.22 -12.14
CA LEU A 58 1.06 3.47 -11.30
C LEU A 58 1.64 3.17 -9.91
N SER A 59 2.92 2.76 -9.85
CA SER A 59 3.64 2.49 -8.59
C SER A 59 3.74 3.69 -7.66
N ASP A 60 3.69 4.91 -8.21
CA ASP A 60 3.80 6.14 -7.41
C ASP A 60 2.49 6.48 -6.71
N ARG A 61 1.34 6.00 -7.19
CA ARG A 61 0.02 6.33 -6.66
C ARG A 61 -0.80 5.15 -6.17
N LEU A 62 -0.50 3.94 -6.61
CA LEU A 62 -1.24 2.74 -6.21
C LEU A 62 -0.49 1.93 -5.16
N ILE A 63 -1.25 1.42 -4.21
CA ILE A 63 -0.87 0.29 -3.34
C ILE A 63 -1.80 -0.86 -3.70
N ILE A 64 -1.23 -1.92 -4.24
CA ILE A 64 -2.02 -3.05 -4.75
C ILE A 64 -2.11 -4.14 -3.69
N VAL A 65 -3.34 -4.51 -3.36
CA VAL A 65 -3.69 -5.59 -2.43
C VAL A 65 -4.36 -6.69 -3.27
N SER A 66 -3.54 -7.54 -3.86
CA SER A 66 -4.01 -8.66 -4.68
C SER A 66 -4.64 -9.78 -3.84
N ASP A 67 -4.17 -9.93 -2.61
CA ASP A 67 -4.71 -10.86 -1.62
C ASP A 67 -4.55 -10.23 -0.23
N VAL A 68 -5.68 -10.04 0.46
CA VAL A 68 -5.72 -9.43 1.79
C VAL A 68 -4.99 -10.28 2.84
N MET A 69 -5.05 -11.62 2.70
CA MET A 69 -4.47 -12.53 3.69
C MET A 69 -2.94 -12.59 3.59
N SER A 70 -2.38 -12.41 2.40
CA SER A 70 -0.94 -12.47 2.13
C SER A 70 -0.31 -11.09 1.87
N PHE A 71 -1.05 -10.00 2.08
CA PHE A 71 -0.50 -8.66 1.88
C PHE A 71 0.70 -8.40 2.79
N ASP A 72 1.85 -8.11 2.17
CA ASP A 72 3.12 -7.88 2.87
C ASP A 72 3.20 -6.46 3.43
N VAL A 73 2.80 -6.31 4.70
CA VAL A 73 2.94 -5.05 5.44
C VAL A 73 4.40 -4.71 5.77
N GLY A 74 5.30 -5.70 5.73
CA GLY A 74 6.74 -5.54 5.89
C GLY A 74 7.47 -5.22 4.59
N SER A 75 6.76 -4.93 3.50
CA SER A 75 7.39 -4.62 2.21
C SER A 75 8.34 -3.41 2.32
N ARG A 76 9.41 -3.43 1.53
CA ARG A 76 10.43 -2.37 1.55
C ARG A 76 9.84 -0.96 1.38
N LYS A 77 8.79 -0.81 0.57
CA LYS A 77 8.12 0.48 0.34
C LYS A 77 7.46 1.00 1.62
N ILE A 78 6.74 0.13 2.35
CA ILE A 78 6.06 0.47 3.60
C ILE A 78 7.07 0.78 4.70
N ILE A 79 8.07 -0.10 4.90
CA ILE A 79 9.11 0.10 5.92
C ILE A 79 9.89 1.40 5.65
N SER A 80 10.27 1.68 4.41
CA SER A 80 11.02 2.90 4.09
C SER A 80 10.24 4.17 4.39
N GLU A 81 8.94 4.20 4.10
CA GLU A 81 8.10 5.37 4.41
C GLU A 81 7.85 5.50 5.92
N MET A 82 7.64 4.38 6.62
CA MET A 82 7.53 4.38 8.08
C MET A 82 8.80 4.91 8.75
N TYR A 83 9.98 4.47 8.30
CA TYR A 83 11.25 4.96 8.86
C TYR A 83 11.45 6.45 8.58
N LYS A 84 11.10 6.94 7.38
CA LYS A 84 11.16 8.35 7.05
C LYS A 84 10.28 9.17 8.00
N GLN A 85 9.02 8.77 8.22
CA GLN A 85 8.14 9.47 9.16
C GLN A 85 8.67 9.42 10.60
N LEU A 86 9.19 8.27 11.03
CA LEU A 86 9.80 8.16 12.36
C LEU A 86 11.00 9.11 12.50
N MET A 87 11.82 9.26 11.47
CA MET A 87 12.95 10.21 11.48
C MET A 87 12.46 11.66 11.62
N ASP A 88 11.35 12.01 10.96
CA ASP A 88 10.78 13.36 11.03
C ASP A 88 10.14 13.67 12.41
N MET A 89 9.74 12.64 13.16
CA MET A 89 9.08 12.75 14.47
C MET A 89 10.04 12.75 15.67
N ILE A 90 11.32 12.48 15.44
CA ILE A 90 12.28 12.32 16.53
C ILE A 90 12.53 13.63 17.26
N ASP A 91 12.49 13.55 18.59
CA ASP A 91 12.80 14.65 19.49
C ASP A 91 14.29 14.67 19.93
N ASN A 92 14.65 15.79 20.58
CA ASN A 92 16.01 15.99 21.10
C ASN A 92 16.42 14.97 22.17
N ASP A 93 15.49 14.34 22.88
CA ASP A 93 15.83 13.41 23.94
C ASP A 93 16.20 12.04 23.38
N VAL A 94 15.57 11.63 22.28
CA VAL A 94 16.00 10.45 21.51
C VAL A 94 17.40 10.68 20.93
N LEU A 95 17.66 11.85 20.33
CA LEU A 95 18.98 12.21 19.78
C LEU A 95 20.07 12.18 20.86
N LYS A 96 19.83 12.73 22.05
CA LYS A 96 20.79 12.64 23.18
C LYS A 96 21.09 11.20 23.62
N ASN A 97 20.09 10.32 23.55
CA ASN A 97 20.30 8.91 23.89
C ASN A 97 21.10 8.18 22.80
N MET A 98 20.97 8.56 21.54
CA MET A 98 21.82 8.04 20.47
C MET A 98 23.30 8.35 20.71
N VAL A 99 23.64 9.60 21.09
CA VAL A 99 25.02 9.96 21.45
C VAL A 99 25.59 9.11 22.58
N LYS A 100 24.76 8.76 23.59
CA LYS A 100 25.19 7.82 24.64
C LYS A 100 25.46 6.41 24.10
N MET A 101 24.68 5.96 23.14
CA MET A 101 24.90 4.65 22.50
C MET A 101 26.19 4.65 21.65
N GLU A 102 26.51 5.72 20.92
CA GLU A 102 27.77 5.86 20.22
C GLU A 102 28.96 5.70 21.19
N THR A 103 28.92 6.37 22.36
CA THR A 103 29.93 6.21 23.40
C THR A 103 30.08 4.76 23.89
N ILE A 104 28.98 4.01 23.97
CA ILE A 104 29.01 2.59 24.35
C ILE A 104 29.68 1.75 23.25
N LEU A 105 29.34 2.02 21.99
CA LEU A 105 29.91 1.32 20.83
C LEU A 105 31.41 1.56 20.70
N GLU A 106 31.86 2.81 20.91
CA GLU A 106 33.29 3.18 20.97
C GLU A 106 34.04 2.35 22.03
N ARG A 107 33.46 2.22 23.23
CA ARG A 107 34.07 1.43 24.32
C ARG A 107 34.13 -0.07 23.98
N ILE A 108 33.10 -0.59 23.31
CA ILE A 108 33.11 -1.99 22.86
C ILE A 108 34.15 -2.20 21.78
N GLY A 109 34.28 -1.26 20.82
CA GLY A 109 35.30 -1.29 19.79
C GLY A 109 36.72 -1.24 20.37
N ALA A 110 36.99 -0.31 21.27
CA ALA A 110 38.28 -0.20 21.95
C ALA A 110 38.61 -1.47 22.76
N PHE A 111 37.64 -2.06 23.48
CA PHE A 111 37.84 -3.34 24.15
C PHE A 111 38.20 -4.46 23.19
N ALA A 112 37.58 -4.52 22.02
CA ALA A 112 37.88 -5.53 21.01
C ALA A 112 39.31 -5.33 20.44
N GLU A 113 39.75 -4.08 20.17
CA GLU A 113 41.14 -3.78 19.76
C GLU A 113 42.17 -4.23 20.79
N ASP A 114 41.92 -3.90 22.06
CA ASP A 114 42.80 -4.30 23.16
C ASP A 114 42.86 -5.82 23.40
N SER A 115 41.79 -6.54 23.06
CA SER A 115 41.64 -7.98 23.36
C SER A 115 42.11 -8.88 22.21
N LEU A 116 42.26 -8.38 21.03
CA LEU A 116 42.62 -9.16 19.84
C LEU A 116 44.05 -8.86 19.39
N ASN A 117 44.78 -9.88 18.94
CA ASN A 117 46.16 -9.74 18.52
C ASN A 117 46.32 -9.42 17.00
N PHE A 118 45.29 -8.75 16.42
CA PHE A 118 45.28 -8.33 15.04
C PHE A 118 44.42 -7.06 14.88
N ASP A 119 44.72 -6.30 13.83
CA ASP A 119 43.98 -5.07 13.52
C ASP A 119 42.51 -5.36 13.19
N ILE A 120 41.61 -4.60 13.80
CA ILE A 120 40.17 -4.63 13.50
C ILE A 120 39.68 -3.28 13.03
N ASN A 121 38.66 -3.31 12.18
CA ASN A 121 37.92 -2.10 11.81
C ASN A 121 36.51 -2.20 12.39
N TYR A 122 36.04 -1.14 13.02
CA TYR A 122 34.67 -1.05 13.52
C TYR A 122 34.09 0.32 13.26
N ARG A 123 32.78 0.40 13.22
CA ARG A 123 32.02 1.62 12.97
C ARG A 123 31.34 2.05 14.28
N THR A 124 31.48 3.31 14.64
CA THR A 124 30.85 3.92 15.82
C THR A 124 29.80 4.97 15.45
N ASP A 125 29.86 5.47 14.22
CA ASP A 125 28.92 6.43 13.66
C ASP A 125 27.66 5.71 13.19
N PHE A 126 26.60 5.76 13.97
CA PHE A 126 25.29 5.23 13.62
C PHE A 126 24.29 6.36 13.39
N ASP A 127 23.64 6.35 12.26
CA ASP A 127 22.49 7.20 12.06
C ASP A 127 21.22 6.55 12.63
N LEU A 128 20.15 7.33 12.74
CA LEU A 128 18.87 6.83 13.26
C LEU A 128 18.31 5.69 12.42
N ASN A 129 18.48 5.73 11.12
CA ASN A 129 18.00 4.68 10.22
C ASN A 129 18.69 3.33 10.50
N ASP A 130 19.99 3.38 10.87
CA ASP A 130 20.72 2.19 11.30
C ASP A 130 20.15 1.62 12.60
N PHE A 131 19.74 2.47 13.56
CA PHE A 131 19.06 2.04 14.78
C PHE A 131 17.68 1.44 14.52
N LEU A 132 16.88 2.06 13.67
CA LEU A 132 15.56 1.53 13.30
C LEU A 132 15.68 0.15 12.65
N LYS A 133 16.69 -0.04 11.78
CA LYS A 133 16.99 -1.35 11.18
C LYS A 133 17.47 -2.37 12.20
N LEU A 134 18.32 -1.96 13.15
CA LEU A 134 18.79 -2.83 14.23
C LEU A 134 17.64 -3.31 15.10
N LEU A 135 16.69 -2.43 15.43
CA LEU A 135 15.50 -2.75 16.22
C LEU A 135 14.48 -3.57 15.42
N LYS A 136 14.65 -3.67 14.09
CA LYS A 136 13.70 -4.36 13.18
C LYS A 136 12.26 -3.90 13.40
N ILE A 137 12.07 -2.58 13.48
CA ILE A 137 10.72 -2.01 13.63
C ILE A 137 9.96 -2.25 12.34
N GLU A 138 8.88 -3.01 12.43
CA GLU A 138 8.03 -3.37 11.30
C GLU A 138 6.55 -3.20 11.69
N PRO A 139 5.70 -2.74 10.76
CA PRO A 139 4.26 -2.75 11.01
C PRO A 139 3.76 -4.20 11.08
N SER A 140 2.76 -4.45 11.87
CA SER A 140 2.17 -5.77 11.98
C SER A 140 0.65 -5.71 11.93
N ILE A 141 0.05 -6.68 11.26
CA ILE A 141 -1.39 -6.95 11.34
C ILE A 141 -1.51 -8.33 11.98
N ALA A 142 -2.28 -8.42 13.06
CA ALA A 142 -2.39 -9.66 13.83
C ALA A 142 -2.85 -10.82 12.96
N SER A 143 -2.21 -11.98 13.11
CA SER A 143 -2.45 -13.16 12.29
C SER A 143 -3.84 -13.77 12.50
N GLU A 144 -4.42 -13.59 13.69
CA GLU A 144 -5.75 -14.04 14.08
C GLU A 144 -6.89 -13.17 13.53
N TYR A 145 -6.57 -12.03 12.90
CA TYR A 145 -7.58 -11.16 12.31
C TYR A 145 -8.30 -11.85 11.16
N ASP A 146 -9.63 -11.70 11.14
CA ASP A 146 -10.43 -12.05 10.00
C ASP A 146 -10.18 -11.12 8.79
N ILE A 147 -10.77 -11.44 7.64
CA ILE A 147 -10.58 -10.66 6.40
C ILE A 147 -10.95 -9.20 6.60
N LYS A 148 -12.06 -8.90 7.25
CA LYS A 148 -12.54 -7.54 7.50
C LYS A 148 -11.57 -6.76 8.39
N GLN A 149 -11.11 -7.36 9.48
CA GLN A 149 -10.14 -6.75 10.39
C GLN A 149 -8.80 -6.49 9.69
N ARG A 150 -8.36 -7.40 8.83
CA ARG A 150 -7.15 -7.20 8.01
C ARG A 150 -7.30 -6.07 7.01
N VAL A 151 -8.46 -5.95 6.34
CA VAL A 151 -8.75 -4.82 5.45
C VAL A 151 -8.67 -3.50 6.22
N TYR A 152 -9.23 -3.42 7.42
CA TYR A 152 -9.10 -2.23 8.26
C TYR A 152 -7.65 -1.93 8.64
N GLY A 153 -6.89 -2.94 9.01
CA GLY A 153 -5.46 -2.79 9.32
C GLY A 153 -4.66 -2.26 8.14
N ILE A 154 -4.93 -2.75 6.93
CA ILE A 154 -4.30 -2.27 5.70
C ILE A 154 -4.69 -0.81 5.41
N ILE A 155 -5.98 -0.47 5.50
CA ILE A 155 -6.47 0.90 5.28
C ILE A 155 -5.82 1.87 6.28
N GLU A 156 -5.78 1.49 7.56
CA GLU A 156 -5.17 2.29 8.63
C GLU A 156 -3.67 2.53 8.36
N LEU A 157 -2.95 1.46 8.06
CA LEU A 157 -1.52 1.51 7.77
C LEU A 157 -1.21 2.43 6.58
N ILE A 158 -1.93 2.25 5.47
CA ILE A 158 -1.67 3.02 4.26
C ILE A 158 -2.08 4.48 4.44
N ASN A 159 -3.24 4.74 5.05
CA ASN A 159 -3.71 6.10 5.33
C ASN A 159 -2.76 6.86 6.28
N SER A 160 -2.13 6.15 7.23
CA SER A 160 -1.18 6.76 8.16
C SER A 160 0.17 7.06 7.54
N LEU A 161 0.63 6.24 6.59
CA LEU A 161 1.97 6.36 6.01
C LEU A 161 2.02 7.13 4.70
N PHE A 162 0.93 7.19 3.95
CA PHE A 162 0.97 7.72 2.59
C PHE A 162 -0.13 8.74 2.33
N ASP A 163 0.27 9.92 1.94
CA ASP A 163 -0.67 10.93 1.44
C ASP A 163 -1.14 10.59 0.02
N ASN A 164 -2.44 10.69 -0.22
CA ASN A 164 -3.05 10.61 -1.56
C ASN A 164 -2.77 9.33 -2.36
N LYS A 165 -2.47 8.21 -1.69
CA LYS A 165 -2.39 6.90 -2.35
C LYS A 165 -3.77 6.28 -2.52
N ILE A 166 -3.95 5.58 -3.62
CA ILE A 166 -5.13 4.77 -3.89
C ILE A 166 -4.81 3.34 -3.46
N ILE A 167 -5.64 2.77 -2.59
CA ILE A 167 -5.57 1.34 -2.26
C ILE A 167 -6.40 0.58 -3.29
N CYS A 168 -5.76 -0.33 -4.02
CA CYS A 168 -6.42 -1.16 -5.03
C CYS A 168 -6.62 -2.57 -4.49
N PHE A 169 -7.86 -2.93 -4.16
CA PHE A 169 -8.24 -4.28 -3.74
C PHE A 169 -8.75 -5.10 -4.92
N MET A 170 -8.25 -6.33 -5.06
CA MET A 170 -8.66 -7.26 -6.11
C MET A 170 -9.59 -8.35 -5.55
N ASN A 171 -10.78 -8.50 -6.16
CA ASN A 171 -11.79 -9.50 -5.80
C ASN A 171 -12.19 -9.52 -4.30
N LEU A 172 -12.09 -8.38 -3.62
CA LEU A 172 -12.41 -8.31 -2.20
C LEU A 172 -13.87 -8.61 -1.91
N LYS A 173 -14.79 -8.17 -2.75
CA LYS A 173 -16.23 -8.39 -2.56
C LYS A 173 -16.64 -9.86 -2.62
N GLN A 174 -15.78 -10.74 -3.14
CA GLN A 174 -16.01 -12.19 -3.13
C GLN A 174 -15.70 -12.84 -1.78
N LEU A 175 -14.97 -12.14 -0.91
CA LEU A 175 -14.46 -12.63 0.38
C LEU A 175 -15.23 -12.09 1.58
N ILE A 176 -16.10 -11.09 1.37
CA ILE A 176 -16.81 -10.38 2.44
C ILE A 176 -18.29 -10.24 2.12
N THR A 177 -19.10 -10.01 3.14
CA THR A 177 -20.53 -9.75 2.99
C THR A 177 -20.81 -8.32 2.54
N LYS A 178 -22.04 -8.06 2.10
CA LYS A 178 -22.47 -6.71 1.71
C LYS A 178 -22.43 -5.73 2.90
N GLU A 179 -22.76 -6.21 4.07
CA GLU A 179 -22.75 -5.45 5.33
C GLU A 179 -21.32 -5.06 5.70
N GLU A 180 -20.39 -6.00 5.66
CA GLU A 180 -18.97 -5.75 5.91
C GLU A 180 -18.38 -4.77 4.89
N PHE A 181 -18.70 -4.92 3.62
CA PHE A 181 -18.29 -3.98 2.58
C PHE A 181 -18.82 -2.57 2.86
N SER A 182 -20.09 -2.44 3.28
CA SER A 182 -20.66 -1.14 3.64
C SER A 182 -19.92 -0.46 4.79
N GLU A 183 -19.46 -1.22 5.78
CA GLU A 183 -18.65 -0.71 6.89
C GLU A 183 -17.25 -0.30 6.42
N ILE A 184 -16.61 -1.09 5.55
CA ILE A 184 -15.32 -0.76 4.94
C ILE A 184 -15.42 0.55 4.15
N VAL A 185 -16.45 0.69 3.31
CA VAL A 185 -16.70 1.91 2.53
C VAL A 185 -16.84 3.13 3.45
N LYS A 186 -17.64 3.04 4.53
CA LYS A 186 -17.78 4.12 5.51
C LYS A 186 -16.44 4.51 6.13
N THR A 187 -15.60 3.52 6.44
CA THR A 187 -14.26 3.76 6.99
C THR A 187 -13.37 4.49 5.98
N CYS A 188 -13.35 4.05 4.73
CA CYS A 188 -12.59 4.71 3.66
C CYS A 188 -13.01 6.19 3.52
N LEU A 189 -14.32 6.46 3.44
CA LEU A 189 -14.85 7.81 3.29
C LEU A 189 -14.54 8.68 4.51
N SER A 190 -14.68 8.16 5.73
CA SER A 190 -14.37 8.90 6.96
C SER A 190 -12.90 9.32 7.06
N LYS A 191 -12.00 8.51 6.50
CA LYS A 191 -10.56 8.75 6.45
C LYS A 191 -10.12 9.48 5.18
N LYS A 192 -11.05 9.80 4.28
CA LYS A 192 -10.77 10.35 2.94
C LYS A 192 -9.80 9.50 2.13
N GLN A 193 -9.75 8.20 2.42
CA GLN A 193 -8.89 7.26 1.74
C GLN A 193 -9.45 6.91 0.36
N LEU A 194 -8.68 7.17 -0.69
CA LEU A 194 -9.02 6.77 -2.04
C LEU A 194 -8.89 5.26 -2.20
N VAL A 195 -9.93 4.62 -2.70
CA VAL A 195 -9.96 3.17 -2.86
C VAL A 195 -10.52 2.78 -4.22
N TRP A 196 -9.89 1.78 -4.81
CA TRP A 196 -10.30 1.14 -6.04
C TRP A 196 -10.54 -0.35 -5.83
N PHE A 197 -11.76 -0.81 -6.07
CA PHE A 197 -12.09 -2.23 -6.09
C PHE A 197 -12.10 -2.72 -7.53
N ILE A 198 -11.42 -3.83 -7.80
CA ILE A 198 -11.43 -4.51 -9.10
C ILE A 198 -12.00 -5.90 -8.90
N GLU A 199 -13.13 -6.15 -9.53
CA GLU A 199 -13.90 -7.40 -9.37
C GLU A 199 -14.02 -8.14 -10.70
N SER A 200 -13.80 -9.45 -10.68
CA SER A 200 -13.89 -10.31 -11.87
C SER A 200 -15.30 -10.79 -12.18
N ASN A 201 -16.25 -10.60 -11.27
CA ASN A 201 -17.62 -11.06 -11.41
C ASN A 201 -18.61 -10.01 -10.92
N LYS A 202 -19.88 -10.20 -11.30
CA LYS A 202 -20.97 -9.39 -10.77
C LYS A 202 -20.98 -9.45 -9.25
N SER A 203 -20.97 -8.29 -8.63
CA SER A 203 -20.94 -8.14 -7.19
C SER A 203 -22.12 -7.30 -6.68
N PHE A 204 -22.29 -7.23 -5.38
CA PHE A 204 -23.28 -6.35 -4.76
C PHE A 204 -22.84 -4.88 -4.88
N VAL A 205 -23.83 -3.97 -4.83
CA VAL A 205 -23.65 -2.53 -5.00
C VAL A 205 -23.84 -1.81 -3.66
N ASN A 206 -23.03 -0.78 -3.41
CA ASN A 206 -23.18 0.14 -2.31
C ASN A 206 -23.60 1.53 -2.81
N THR A 207 -24.37 2.28 -2.02
CA THR A 207 -24.86 3.62 -2.40
C THR A 207 -23.76 4.68 -2.54
N SER A 208 -22.63 4.47 -1.87
CA SER A 208 -21.45 5.37 -1.92
C SER A 208 -20.36 4.82 -2.84
N GLU A 209 -20.76 4.18 -3.92
CA GLU A 209 -19.86 3.52 -4.87
C GLU A 209 -20.12 4.02 -6.29
N SER A 210 -19.05 4.36 -7.03
CA SER A 210 -19.08 4.59 -8.47
C SER A 210 -18.62 3.33 -9.18
N ILE A 211 -19.50 2.70 -9.96
CA ILE A 211 -19.23 1.40 -10.59
C ILE A 211 -19.17 1.55 -12.09
N ILE A 212 -18.08 1.08 -12.68
CA ILE A 212 -17.97 0.85 -14.12
C ILE A 212 -17.99 -0.66 -14.34
N VAL A 213 -18.87 -1.13 -15.17
CA VAL A 213 -19.00 -2.54 -15.57
C VAL A 213 -18.50 -2.71 -16.98
N VAL A 214 -17.62 -3.68 -17.19
CA VAL A 214 -17.21 -4.15 -18.51
C VAL A 214 -17.74 -5.56 -18.68
N ASP A 215 -18.63 -5.75 -19.65
CA ASP A 215 -19.23 -7.04 -19.92
C ASP A 215 -18.34 -8.01 -20.70
N ASP A 216 -18.86 -9.17 -21.04
CA ASP A 216 -18.11 -10.20 -21.79
C ASP A 216 -17.73 -9.74 -23.22
N ASP A 217 -18.53 -8.84 -23.83
CA ASP A 217 -18.33 -8.28 -25.18
C ASP A 217 -17.45 -7.02 -25.17
N LEU A 218 -16.83 -6.69 -24.04
CA LEU A 218 -15.98 -5.51 -23.81
C LEU A 218 -16.75 -4.17 -23.84
N TYR A 219 -18.07 -4.20 -23.74
CA TYR A 219 -18.84 -2.97 -23.61
C TYR A 219 -18.79 -2.44 -22.17
N ALA A 220 -18.32 -1.19 -22.04
CA ALA A 220 -18.21 -0.53 -20.76
C ALA A 220 -19.39 0.41 -20.50
N TYR A 221 -19.95 0.37 -19.31
CA TYR A 221 -21.01 1.28 -18.90
C TYR A 221 -20.94 1.60 -17.41
N LYS A 222 -21.33 2.82 -17.08
CA LYS A 222 -21.48 3.24 -15.69
C LYS A 222 -22.81 2.69 -15.16
N GLN A 223 -22.74 1.91 -14.09
CA GLN A 223 -23.93 1.40 -13.45
C GLN A 223 -24.58 2.53 -12.66
N ASN A 224 -25.76 2.99 -13.11
CA ASN A 224 -26.53 4.00 -12.39
C ASN A 224 -27.03 3.42 -11.06
N ARG A 225 -27.04 4.27 -10.03
CA ARG A 225 -27.50 3.99 -8.67
C ARG A 225 -28.98 3.64 -8.62
#